data_53ebc99fedaedd987fb9c17beff22947
#
_entry.id   53ebc99fedaedd987fb9c17beff22947
#
_cell.length_a   1.000
_cell.length_b   1.000
_cell.length_c   1.000
_cell.angle_alpha   90.00
_cell.angle_beta   90.00
_cell.angle_gamma   90.00
#
_symmetry.space_group_name_H-M   'P 1'
#
loop_
_entity.id
_entity.type
_entity.pdbx_description
1 polymer ?
#
loop_
_entity_poly.entity_id
_entity_poly.type
_entity_poly.pdbx_seq_one_letter_code
_entity_poly.pdbx_strand_id
1 'polypeptide(L)'
;AFALRWMRRDRGSLDFDLPDADLVLGEKGDVVAIVKEVRNEAHRLIEEFMLAANEAVARHLLFVPSPAMYRVHDRPDERKLNDLRAVLEPLGYDIPEDDELVGPTVFQKIIDQAEGKPEERFVSDLVLRAQKKALYAAECRGHYALAAKYYAHFTSPIRRYPDLVVHRALCEWIASGRPPAAAEAESRERWLVDASAQCSERERRAESAEREAQSWKKFVFLSKKVGEEFEAYVSAVVSFGLFITLEGVYADGLLPMDALEDDYYRYEDVEHRLVGASTGRVYRLGDHLRVKLT
;
A
#
# COMPACT_ATOMS: atom_id res chain seq x y z
N ALA A 1 8.95 -16.49 -14.04
CA ALA A 1 8.05 -15.88 -13.05
C ALA A 1 7.93 -16.75 -11.80
N PHE A 2 7.47 -18.01 -11.90
CA PHE A 2 7.22 -18.87 -10.73
C PHE A 2 8.41 -18.95 -9.76
N ALA A 3 9.62 -19.23 -10.26
CA ALA A 3 10.81 -19.32 -9.42
C ALA A 3 11.13 -18.01 -8.71
N LEU A 4 11.04 -16.86 -9.40
CA LEU A 4 11.31 -15.54 -8.82
C LEU A 4 10.27 -15.19 -7.74
N ARG A 5 8.98 -15.43 -8.01
CA ARG A 5 7.91 -15.22 -7.05
C ARG A 5 8.07 -16.10 -5.82
N TRP A 6 8.39 -17.37 -6.00
CA TRP A 6 8.65 -18.29 -4.89
C TRP A 6 9.82 -17.81 -4.03
N MET A 7 10.96 -17.44 -4.66
CA MET A 7 12.11 -16.88 -3.94
C MET A 7 11.78 -15.61 -3.17
N ARG A 8 10.95 -14.73 -3.75
CA ARG A 8 10.50 -13.50 -3.12
C ARG A 8 9.61 -13.79 -1.90
N ARG A 9 8.66 -14.70 -2.04
CA ARG A 9 7.77 -15.13 -0.96
C ARG A 9 8.56 -15.84 0.17
N ASP A 10 9.50 -16.70 -0.18
CA ASP A 10 10.34 -17.43 0.78
C ASP A 10 11.19 -16.49 1.65
N ARG A 11 11.68 -15.39 1.09
CA ARG A 11 12.40 -14.36 1.89
C ARG A 11 11.48 -13.40 2.65
N GLY A 12 10.16 -13.52 2.51
CA GLY A 12 9.16 -12.78 3.29
C GLY A 12 8.70 -11.46 2.67
N SER A 13 8.84 -11.27 1.35
CA SER A 13 8.26 -10.10 0.69
C SER A 13 6.75 -10.05 0.89
N LEU A 14 6.24 -8.90 1.31
CA LEU A 14 4.80 -8.67 1.43
C LEU A 14 4.15 -8.63 0.04
N ASP A 15 3.06 -9.35 -0.12
CA ASP A 15 2.23 -9.35 -1.33
C ASP A 15 0.78 -9.09 -0.91
N PHE A 16 0.33 -7.85 -1.11
CA PHE A 16 -1.04 -7.43 -0.84
C PHE A 16 -1.87 -7.61 -2.11
N ASP A 17 -2.90 -8.45 -2.07
CA ASP A 17 -3.87 -8.57 -3.15
C ASP A 17 -5.13 -7.74 -2.83
N LEU A 18 -4.92 -6.45 -2.57
CA LEU A 18 -6.02 -5.54 -2.30
C LEU A 18 -6.71 -5.17 -3.62
N PRO A 19 -8.04 -5.29 -3.68
CA PRO A 19 -8.78 -4.92 -4.87
C PRO A 19 -8.67 -3.42 -5.12
N ASP A 20 -8.18 -3.06 -6.28
CA ASP A 20 -8.19 -1.68 -6.78
C ASP A 20 -9.27 -1.51 -7.84
N ALA A 21 -9.69 -0.29 -8.08
CA ALA A 21 -10.78 0.04 -8.98
C ALA A 21 -10.36 1.06 -10.04
N ASP A 22 -10.50 0.66 -11.28
CA ASP A 22 -10.28 1.52 -12.43
C ASP A 22 -11.54 2.31 -12.81
N LEU A 23 -11.35 3.61 -13.03
CA LEU A 23 -12.39 4.49 -13.52
C LEU A 23 -12.44 4.46 -15.06
N VAL A 24 -13.49 3.89 -15.63
CA VAL A 24 -13.73 3.94 -17.07
C VAL A 24 -14.30 5.31 -17.43
N LEU A 25 -13.54 6.09 -18.20
CA LEU A 25 -13.94 7.42 -18.61
C LEU A 25 -14.61 7.40 -20.00
N GLY A 26 -15.70 8.12 -20.13
CA GLY A 26 -16.33 8.39 -21.42
C GLY A 26 -15.57 9.47 -22.23
N GLU A 27 -16.02 9.74 -23.46
CA GLU A 27 -15.38 10.71 -24.36
C GLU A 27 -15.29 12.12 -23.78
N LYS A 28 -16.19 12.50 -22.88
CA LYS A 28 -16.21 13.81 -22.21
C LYS A 28 -15.44 13.81 -20.88
N GLY A 29 -14.77 12.70 -20.54
CA GLY A 29 -14.02 12.56 -19.30
C GLY A 29 -14.91 12.35 -18.05
N ASP A 30 -16.18 12.06 -18.22
CA ASP A 30 -17.08 11.59 -17.15
C ASP A 30 -16.85 10.11 -16.86
N VAL A 31 -17.13 9.68 -15.64
CA VAL A 31 -17.08 8.27 -15.26
C VAL A 31 -18.32 7.57 -15.77
N VAL A 32 -18.15 6.57 -16.63
CA VAL A 32 -19.22 5.74 -17.16
C VAL A 32 -19.35 4.40 -16.45
N ALA A 33 -18.25 3.89 -15.91
CA ALA A 33 -18.22 2.68 -15.09
C ALA A 33 -17.02 2.69 -14.14
N ILE A 34 -17.13 1.92 -13.07
CA ILE A 34 -16.03 1.60 -12.16
C ILE A 34 -15.87 0.09 -12.22
N VAL A 35 -14.67 -0.38 -12.54
CA VAL A 35 -14.40 -1.81 -12.74
C VAL A 35 -13.28 -2.25 -11.81
N LYS A 36 -13.34 -3.50 -11.34
CA LYS A 36 -12.24 -4.09 -10.55
C LYS A 36 -11.03 -4.29 -11.46
N GLU A 37 -9.88 -3.78 -11.06
CA GLU A 37 -8.62 -4.10 -11.73
C GLU A 37 -8.31 -5.59 -11.57
N VAL A 38 -8.06 -6.27 -12.69
CA VAL A 38 -7.74 -7.71 -12.70
C VAL A 38 -6.25 -7.91 -12.94
N ARG A 39 -5.54 -8.27 -11.88
CA ARG A 39 -4.13 -8.64 -11.93
C ARG A 39 -3.98 -10.07 -12.49
N ASN A 40 -3.64 -10.19 -13.76
CA ASN A 40 -3.45 -11.46 -14.43
C ASN A 40 -1.99 -11.98 -14.38
N GLU A 41 -1.75 -13.21 -14.88
CA GLU A 41 -0.41 -13.82 -14.87
C GLU A 41 0.63 -13.07 -15.70
N ALA A 42 0.22 -12.34 -16.75
CA ALA A 42 1.15 -11.52 -17.52
C ALA A 42 1.62 -10.30 -16.71
N HIS A 43 0.72 -9.65 -15.97
CA HIS A 43 1.08 -8.57 -15.03
C HIS A 43 2.08 -9.06 -13.99
N ARG A 44 1.81 -10.21 -13.38
CA ARG A 44 2.70 -10.83 -12.38
C ARG A 44 4.07 -11.21 -12.96
N LEU A 45 4.11 -11.69 -14.20
CA LEU A 45 5.38 -11.99 -14.90
C LEU A 45 6.25 -10.74 -15.04
N ILE A 46 5.67 -9.67 -15.57
CA ILE A 46 6.38 -8.40 -15.77
C ILE A 46 6.82 -7.80 -14.44
N GLU A 47 5.97 -7.84 -13.41
CA GLU A 47 6.32 -7.38 -12.08
C GLU A 47 7.56 -8.09 -11.52
N GLU A 48 7.61 -9.43 -11.58
CA GLU A 48 8.78 -10.16 -11.09
C GLU A 48 10.07 -9.80 -11.87
N PHE A 49 9.98 -9.58 -13.18
CA PHE A 49 11.14 -9.14 -13.97
C PHE A 49 11.55 -7.71 -13.62
N MET A 50 10.59 -6.80 -13.37
CA MET A 50 10.88 -5.44 -12.93
C MET A 50 11.56 -5.43 -11.56
N LEU A 51 11.08 -6.22 -10.61
CA LEU A 51 11.68 -6.35 -9.27
C LEU A 51 13.11 -6.91 -9.37
N ALA A 52 13.31 -7.97 -10.13
CA ALA A 52 14.63 -8.57 -10.32
C ALA A 52 15.62 -7.60 -10.96
N ALA A 53 15.21 -6.83 -11.98
CA ALA A 53 16.03 -5.81 -12.62
C ALA A 53 16.38 -4.67 -11.65
N ASN A 54 15.41 -4.18 -10.88
CA ASN A 54 15.59 -3.15 -9.88
C ASN A 54 16.60 -3.57 -8.80
N GLU A 55 16.50 -4.80 -8.29
CA GLU A 55 17.45 -5.36 -7.30
C GLU A 55 18.85 -5.54 -7.91
N ALA A 56 18.95 -6.09 -9.12
CA ALA A 56 20.24 -6.34 -9.78
C ALA A 56 21.00 -5.04 -10.03
N VAL A 57 20.34 -4.01 -10.54
CA VAL A 57 20.96 -2.70 -10.80
C VAL A 57 21.35 -2.01 -9.50
N ALA A 58 20.47 -2.02 -8.49
CA ALA A 58 20.78 -1.44 -7.18
C ALA A 58 22.02 -2.10 -6.55
N ARG A 59 22.08 -3.43 -6.58
CA ARG A 59 23.22 -4.20 -6.11
C ARG A 59 24.49 -3.84 -6.88
N HIS A 60 24.42 -3.80 -8.21
CA HIS A 60 25.57 -3.48 -9.05
C HIS A 60 26.14 -2.11 -8.70
N LEU A 61 25.33 -1.05 -8.68
CA LEU A 61 25.77 0.32 -8.39
C LEU A 61 26.33 0.49 -6.97
N LEU A 62 25.89 -0.29 -6.01
CA LEU A 62 26.43 -0.28 -4.66
C LEU A 62 27.83 -0.89 -4.60
N PHE A 63 28.08 -2.00 -5.32
CA PHE A 63 29.36 -2.69 -5.30
C PHE A 63 30.42 -2.08 -6.23
N VAL A 64 29.99 -1.32 -7.23
CA VAL A 64 30.89 -0.47 -8.02
C VAL A 64 30.77 0.94 -7.48
N PRO A 65 31.62 1.45 -6.61
CA PRO A 65 31.39 2.65 -5.80
C PRO A 65 30.97 3.88 -6.64
N SER A 66 29.77 3.82 -7.17
CA SER A 66 29.14 4.86 -7.97
C SER A 66 27.92 5.41 -7.22
N PRO A 67 27.92 6.69 -6.84
CA PRO A 67 26.78 7.30 -6.18
C PRO A 67 25.51 7.16 -7.00
N ALA A 68 24.45 6.62 -6.38
CA ALA A 68 23.19 6.34 -7.03
C ALA A 68 21.99 6.66 -6.11
N MET A 69 20.80 6.75 -6.71
CA MET A 69 19.55 6.95 -5.97
C MET A 69 18.88 5.60 -5.72
N TYR A 70 18.59 5.31 -4.45
CA TYR A 70 17.95 4.07 -4.02
C TYR A 70 16.49 4.32 -3.64
N ARG A 71 15.67 3.27 -3.72
CA ARG A 71 14.32 3.24 -3.17
C ARG A 71 14.38 2.48 -1.85
N VAL A 72 14.20 3.18 -0.76
CA VAL A 72 14.34 2.62 0.58
C VAL A 72 12.99 2.56 1.29
N HIS A 73 12.82 1.53 2.09
CA HIS A 73 11.63 1.35 2.90
C HIS A 73 12.06 0.82 4.27
N ASP A 74 11.92 1.69 5.26
CA ASP A 74 12.33 1.37 6.61
C ASP A 74 11.27 0.52 7.33
N ARG A 75 11.66 -0.11 8.44
CA ARG A 75 10.76 -0.89 9.31
C ARG A 75 9.64 -0.01 9.88
N PRO A 76 8.48 -0.58 10.22
CA PRO A 76 7.45 0.11 10.98
C PRO A 76 7.98 0.73 12.27
N ASP A 77 7.35 1.80 12.74
CA ASP A 77 7.69 2.41 14.01
C ASP A 77 7.11 1.58 15.17
N GLU A 78 7.80 1.54 16.31
CA GLU A 78 7.38 0.86 17.53
C GLU A 78 5.93 1.19 17.92
N ARG A 79 5.55 2.47 17.88
CA ARG A 79 4.17 2.88 18.16
C ARG A 79 3.16 2.20 17.26
N LYS A 80 3.42 2.16 15.95
CA LYS A 80 2.53 1.51 14.98
C LYS A 80 2.47 -0.01 15.18
N LEU A 81 3.58 -0.63 15.61
CA LEU A 81 3.60 -2.04 15.95
C LEU A 81 2.74 -2.32 17.18
N ASN A 82 2.82 -1.46 18.20
CA ASN A 82 2.01 -1.60 19.41
C ASN A 82 0.52 -1.40 19.12
N ASP A 83 0.17 -0.39 18.31
CA ASP A 83 -1.21 -0.16 17.86
C ASP A 83 -1.72 -1.40 17.08
N LEU A 84 -0.88 -2.00 16.24
CA LEU A 84 -1.23 -3.17 15.45
C LEU A 84 -1.42 -4.43 16.33
N ARG A 85 -0.54 -4.65 17.32
CA ARG A 85 -0.68 -5.73 18.31
C ARG A 85 -2.00 -5.64 19.04
N ALA A 86 -2.32 -4.46 19.58
CA ALA A 86 -3.55 -4.24 20.34
C ALA A 86 -4.82 -4.62 19.56
N VAL A 87 -4.81 -4.48 18.22
CA VAL A 87 -5.96 -4.82 17.38
C VAL A 87 -5.93 -6.26 16.90
N LEU A 88 -4.75 -6.82 16.58
CA LEU A 88 -4.65 -8.13 15.96
C LEU A 88 -4.62 -9.28 16.97
N GLU A 89 -4.05 -9.09 18.18
CA GLU A 89 -4.02 -10.11 19.23
C GLU A 89 -5.43 -10.61 19.65
N PRO A 90 -6.42 -9.73 19.88
CA PRO A 90 -7.79 -10.16 20.17
C PRO A 90 -8.44 -10.97 19.05
N LEU A 91 -7.98 -10.80 17.80
CA LEU A 91 -8.42 -11.58 16.64
C LEU A 91 -7.66 -12.89 16.46
N GLY A 92 -6.68 -13.17 17.33
CA GLY A 92 -5.91 -14.41 17.32
C GLY A 92 -4.69 -14.38 16.39
N TYR A 93 -4.22 -13.20 16.00
CA TYR A 93 -2.98 -13.03 15.22
C TYR A 93 -1.84 -12.57 16.14
N ASP A 94 -0.75 -13.30 16.13
CA ASP A 94 0.39 -13.07 17.03
C ASP A 94 1.49 -12.24 16.33
N ILE A 95 1.94 -11.17 17.00
CA ILE A 95 3.07 -10.35 16.61
C ILE A 95 4.10 -10.36 17.73
N PRO A 96 5.35 -10.78 17.49
CA PRO A 96 6.39 -10.81 18.52
C PRO A 96 6.48 -9.49 19.31
N GLU A 97 6.64 -9.57 20.64
CA GLU A 97 6.82 -8.39 21.50
C GLU A 97 8.14 -7.67 21.20
N ASP A 98 9.19 -8.44 20.87
CA ASP A 98 10.47 -7.89 20.46
C ASP A 98 10.40 -7.39 19.03
N ASP A 99 10.44 -6.07 18.86
CA ASP A 99 10.38 -5.40 17.57
C ASP A 99 11.50 -5.82 16.61
N GLU A 100 12.67 -6.26 17.15
CA GLU A 100 13.76 -6.73 16.29
C GLU A 100 13.43 -8.03 15.57
N LEU A 101 12.53 -8.83 16.14
CA LEU A 101 12.03 -10.08 15.55
C LEU A 101 10.90 -9.84 14.53
N VAL A 102 10.30 -8.64 14.50
CA VAL A 102 9.22 -8.31 13.57
C VAL A 102 9.80 -8.03 12.18
N GLY A 103 10.06 -9.09 11.44
CA GLY A 103 10.43 -9.02 10.02
C GLY A 103 9.21 -9.01 9.08
N PRO A 104 9.40 -8.75 7.78
CA PRO A 104 8.30 -8.80 6.80
C PRO A 104 7.59 -10.16 6.77
N THR A 105 8.32 -11.25 7.07
CA THR A 105 7.77 -12.61 7.17
C THR A 105 6.67 -12.76 8.22
N VAL A 106 6.72 -11.98 9.31
CA VAL A 106 5.68 -11.99 10.35
C VAL A 106 4.37 -11.50 9.75
N PHE A 107 4.42 -10.36 9.07
CA PHE A 107 3.23 -9.78 8.42
C PHE A 107 2.69 -10.65 7.29
N GLN A 108 3.58 -11.26 6.49
CA GLN A 108 3.15 -12.18 5.43
C GLN A 108 2.39 -13.37 6.01
N LYS A 109 2.85 -13.94 7.14
CA LYS A 109 2.13 -15.02 7.83
C LYS A 109 0.76 -14.58 8.32
N ILE A 110 0.64 -13.36 8.85
CA ILE A 110 -0.64 -12.81 9.31
C ILE A 110 -1.61 -12.67 8.15
N ILE A 111 -1.15 -12.13 7.01
CA ILE A 111 -1.95 -12.00 5.78
C ILE A 111 -2.39 -13.38 5.28
N ASP A 112 -1.46 -14.35 5.20
CA ASP A 112 -1.75 -15.73 4.77
C ASP A 112 -2.75 -16.43 5.72
N GLN A 113 -2.70 -16.15 7.02
CA GLN A 113 -3.64 -16.69 8.01
C GLN A 113 -5.03 -16.05 7.93
N ALA A 114 -5.13 -14.82 7.44
CA ALA A 114 -6.39 -14.11 7.26
C ALA A 114 -7.07 -14.45 5.94
N GLU A 115 -6.34 -15.01 4.97
CA GLU A 115 -6.86 -15.35 3.63
C GLU A 115 -8.12 -16.23 3.72
N GLY A 116 -9.18 -15.81 3.04
CA GLY A 116 -10.49 -16.49 3.02
C GLY A 116 -11.36 -16.28 4.25
N LYS A 117 -10.92 -15.50 5.25
CA LYS A 117 -11.73 -15.16 6.42
C LYS A 117 -12.48 -13.82 6.23
N PRO A 118 -13.57 -13.59 6.97
CA PRO A 118 -14.31 -12.31 6.87
C PRO A 118 -13.45 -11.07 7.13
N GLU A 119 -12.46 -11.20 8.03
CA GLU A 119 -11.55 -10.11 8.41
C GLU A 119 -10.31 -9.95 7.50
N GLU A 120 -10.15 -10.75 6.45
CA GLU A 120 -8.98 -10.74 5.54
C GLU A 120 -8.60 -9.33 5.08
N ARG A 121 -9.59 -8.59 4.58
CA ARG A 121 -9.34 -7.24 4.06
C ARG A 121 -8.93 -6.28 5.18
N PHE A 122 -9.60 -6.34 6.31
CA PHE A 122 -9.29 -5.48 7.45
C PHE A 122 -7.86 -5.74 7.97
N VAL A 123 -7.50 -7.01 8.14
CA VAL A 123 -6.15 -7.40 8.56
C VAL A 123 -5.10 -6.89 7.56
N SER A 124 -5.35 -7.08 6.26
CA SER A 124 -4.46 -6.59 5.20
C SER A 124 -4.31 -5.06 5.21
N ASP A 125 -5.42 -4.32 5.38
CA ASP A 125 -5.41 -2.86 5.48
C ASP A 125 -4.67 -2.37 6.73
N LEU A 126 -4.83 -3.04 7.89
CA LEU A 126 -4.09 -2.71 9.12
C LEU A 126 -2.60 -2.93 8.96
N VAL A 127 -2.20 -4.09 8.44
CA VAL A 127 -0.80 -4.41 8.17
C VAL A 127 -0.20 -3.40 7.20
N LEU A 128 -0.92 -3.01 6.14
CA LEU A 128 -0.45 -2.00 5.19
C LEU A 128 -0.30 -0.62 5.83
N ARG A 129 -1.26 -0.17 6.65
CA ARG A 129 -1.22 1.12 7.35
C ARG A 129 -0.10 1.19 8.40
N ALA A 130 0.27 0.07 9.00
CA ALA A 130 1.39 -0.01 9.92
C ALA A 130 2.73 0.23 9.23
N GLN A 131 2.85 -0.06 7.93
CA GLN A 131 4.08 0.14 7.17
C GLN A 131 4.43 1.65 7.06
N LYS A 132 5.74 1.93 6.99
CA LYS A 132 6.23 3.25 6.56
C LYS A 132 5.99 3.43 5.07
N LYS A 133 6.00 4.67 4.61
CA LYS A 133 6.08 4.94 3.18
C LYS A 133 7.51 4.77 2.70
N ALA A 134 7.69 4.11 1.56
CA ALA A 134 8.97 4.06 0.87
C ALA A 134 9.37 5.46 0.39
N LEU A 135 10.66 5.73 0.35
CA LEU A 135 11.21 7.02 -0.08
C LEU A 135 12.46 6.82 -0.94
N TYR A 136 12.91 7.87 -1.59
CA TYR A 136 14.19 7.88 -2.29
C TYR A 136 15.30 8.37 -1.35
N ALA A 137 16.48 7.79 -1.47
CA ALA A 137 17.67 8.16 -0.68
C ALA A 137 18.96 7.94 -1.48
N ALA A 138 19.99 8.70 -1.15
CA ALA A 138 21.34 8.47 -1.66
C ALA A 138 22.00 7.24 -1.03
N GLU A 139 21.56 6.85 0.17
CA GLU A 139 22.04 5.69 0.90
C GLU A 139 21.15 4.47 0.67
N CYS A 140 21.80 3.32 0.46
CA CYS A 140 21.09 2.03 0.31
C CYS A 140 20.83 1.41 1.69
N ARG A 141 19.60 1.53 2.20
CA ARG A 141 19.15 0.93 3.46
C ARG A 141 18.27 -0.31 3.26
N GLY A 142 18.07 -0.73 2.01
CA GLY A 142 17.19 -1.83 1.66
C GLY A 142 15.71 -1.43 1.59
N HIS A 143 14.87 -2.42 1.31
CA HIS A 143 13.43 -2.23 1.19
C HIS A 143 12.69 -3.28 2.03
N TYR A 144 12.23 -2.88 3.23
CA TYR A 144 11.63 -3.77 4.20
C TYR A 144 10.47 -4.60 3.63
N ALA A 145 9.43 -3.97 3.08
CA ALA A 145 8.26 -4.68 2.58
C ALA A 145 8.56 -5.69 1.44
N LEU A 146 9.61 -5.44 0.64
CA LEU A 146 10.07 -6.37 -0.40
C LEU A 146 11.08 -7.40 0.12
N ALA A 147 11.46 -7.32 1.40
CA ALA A 147 12.55 -8.10 1.98
C ALA A 147 13.83 -8.03 1.11
N ALA A 148 14.07 -6.90 0.46
CA ALA A 148 15.19 -6.70 -0.47
C ALA A 148 16.33 -5.93 0.20
N LYS A 149 17.54 -6.49 0.19
CA LYS A 149 18.73 -5.82 0.74
C LYS A 149 19.17 -4.62 -0.08
N TYR A 150 18.94 -4.65 -1.37
CA TYR A 150 19.31 -3.61 -2.33
C TYR A 150 18.12 -3.34 -3.24
N TYR A 151 17.69 -2.10 -3.34
CA TYR A 151 16.56 -1.79 -4.21
C TYR A 151 16.66 -0.36 -4.75
N ALA A 152 16.43 -0.20 -6.03
CA ALA A 152 16.34 1.08 -6.71
C ALA A 152 15.25 1.00 -7.78
N HIS A 153 14.65 2.12 -8.11
CA HIS A 153 13.78 2.19 -9.27
C HIS A 153 14.62 2.36 -10.54
N PHE A 154 14.48 1.44 -11.48
CA PHE A 154 15.25 1.43 -12.73
C PHE A 154 14.35 1.22 -13.96
N THR A 155 13.23 0.52 -13.84
CA THR A 155 12.49 -0.05 -14.96
C THR A 155 11.51 0.93 -15.64
N SER A 156 11.35 2.16 -15.15
CA SER A 156 10.40 3.14 -15.70
C SER A 156 10.98 4.55 -15.91
N PRO A 157 12.10 4.72 -16.64
CA PRO A 157 12.78 6.03 -16.76
C PRO A 157 12.00 7.08 -17.57
N ILE A 158 10.98 6.67 -18.34
CA ILE A 158 10.14 7.59 -19.10
C ILE A 158 9.24 8.43 -18.18
N ARG A 159 8.75 7.84 -17.07
CA ARG A 159 7.78 8.47 -16.19
C ARG A 159 8.30 8.76 -14.77
N ARG A 160 9.47 8.23 -14.40
CA ARG A 160 10.08 8.44 -13.08
C ARG A 160 11.49 8.99 -13.21
N TYR A 161 11.69 10.20 -12.71
CA TYR A 161 13.01 10.84 -12.71
C TYR A 161 14.09 10.06 -11.92
N PRO A 162 13.80 9.44 -10.76
CA PRO A 162 14.76 8.58 -10.07
C PRO A 162 15.33 7.46 -10.95
N ASP A 163 14.50 6.80 -11.74
CA ASP A 163 14.95 5.77 -12.68
C ASP A 163 15.95 6.33 -13.69
N LEU A 164 15.69 7.53 -14.24
CA LEU A 164 16.60 8.19 -15.16
C LEU A 164 17.96 8.50 -14.50
N VAL A 165 17.95 8.90 -13.23
CA VAL A 165 19.20 9.14 -12.45
C VAL A 165 19.99 7.84 -12.32
N VAL A 166 19.32 6.73 -12.01
CA VAL A 166 19.93 5.40 -11.91
C VAL A 166 20.49 4.96 -13.27
N HIS A 167 19.74 5.17 -14.37
CA HIS A 167 20.22 4.90 -15.73
C HIS A 167 21.49 5.67 -16.07
N ARG A 168 21.55 6.95 -15.73
CA ARG A 168 22.75 7.79 -15.97
C ARG A 168 23.96 7.24 -15.23
N ALA A 169 23.82 6.91 -13.95
CA ALA A 169 24.93 6.33 -13.17
C ALA A 169 25.41 5.00 -13.77
N LEU A 170 24.47 4.13 -14.18
CA LEU A 170 24.80 2.85 -14.81
C LEU A 170 25.49 3.03 -16.18
N CYS A 171 24.98 3.92 -17.04
CA CYS A 171 25.57 4.20 -18.35
C CYS A 171 26.98 4.79 -18.24
N GLU A 172 27.22 5.70 -17.31
CA GLU A 172 28.54 6.26 -17.06
C GLU A 172 29.53 5.19 -16.63
N TRP A 173 29.10 4.28 -15.72
CA TRP A 173 29.95 3.19 -15.30
C TRP A 173 30.24 2.21 -16.47
N ILE A 174 29.26 1.87 -17.27
CA ILE A 174 29.46 1.00 -18.46
C ILE A 174 30.43 1.63 -19.45
N ALA A 175 30.32 2.95 -19.67
CA ALA A 175 31.17 3.66 -20.62
C ALA A 175 32.60 3.86 -20.12
N SER A 176 32.80 4.10 -18.82
CA SER A 176 34.11 4.41 -18.22
C SER A 176 34.87 3.19 -17.71
N GLY A 177 34.15 2.12 -17.31
CA GLY A 177 34.69 0.96 -16.61
C GLY A 177 35.29 1.26 -15.24
N ARG A 178 35.09 2.47 -14.69
CA ARG A 178 35.64 2.93 -13.43
C ARG A 178 34.67 3.86 -12.68
N PRO A 179 34.74 3.93 -11.35
CA PRO A 179 33.98 4.89 -10.58
C PRO A 179 34.39 6.33 -10.89
N PRO A 180 33.53 7.33 -10.60
CA PRO A 180 33.87 8.73 -10.71
C PRO A 180 35.03 9.08 -9.77
N ALA A 181 35.76 10.19 -10.07
CA ALA A 181 36.79 10.70 -9.18
C ALA A 181 36.19 11.10 -7.81
N ALA A 182 36.97 10.99 -6.73
CA ALA A 182 36.51 11.21 -5.36
C ALA A 182 35.75 12.55 -5.18
N ALA A 183 36.30 13.65 -5.69
CA ALA A 183 35.64 14.97 -5.61
C ALA A 183 34.32 15.05 -6.38
N GLU A 184 34.24 14.35 -7.49
CA GLU A 184 32.99 14.24 -8.29
C GLU A 184 31.96 13.36 -7.58
N ALA A 185 32.39 12.23 -7.01
CA ALA A 185 31.55 11.34 -6.22
C ALA A 185 30.91 12.08 -5.03
N GLU A 186 31.72 12.82 -4.25
CA GLU A 186 31.24 13.62 -3.11
C GLU A 186 30.23 14.72 -3.54
N SER A 187 30.51 15.41 -4.63
CA SER A 187 29.58 16.40 -5.18
C SER A 187 28.27 15.77 -5.62
N ARG A 188 28.33 14.58 -6.24
CA ARG A 188 27.16 13.83 -6.69
C ARG A 188 26.35 13.30 -5.51
N GLU A 189 26.99 12.81 -4.45
CA GLU A 189 26.29 12.35 -3.24
C GLU A 189 25.50 13.49 -2.59
N ARG A 190 26.10 14.67 -2.44
CA ARG A 190 25.39 15.86 -1.91
C ARG A 190 24.17 16.20 -2.76
N TRP A 191 24.31 16.22 -4.08
CA TRP A 191 23.21 16.47 -4.99
C TRP A 191 22.14 15.37 -4.89
N LEU A 192 22.51 14.10 -4.76
CA LEU A 192 21.59 12.98 -4.62
C LEU A 192 20.74 13.06 -3.34
N VAL A 193 21.28 13.55 -2.24
CA VAL A 193 20.53 13.77 -0.99
C VAL A 193 19.37 14.74 -1.25
N ASP A 194 19.66 15.91 -1.84
CA ASP A 194 18.64 16.92 -2.13
C ASP A 194 17.63 16.44 -3.18
N ALA A 195 18.12 15.83 -4.25
CA ALA A 195 17.28 15.29 -5.32
C ALA A 195 16.36 14.16 -4.82
N SER A 196 16.84 13.29 -3.95
CA SER A 196 16.06 12.20 -3.35
C SER A 196 14.92 12.73 -2.47
N ALA A 197 15.21 13.72 -1.63
CA ALA A 197 14.21 14.38 -0.80
C ALA A 197 13.12 15.03 -1.65
N GLN A 198 13.53 15.78 -2.69
CA GLN A 198 12.60 16.43 -3.63
C GLN A 198 11.75 15.42 -4.41
N CYS A 199 12.35 14.31 -4.89
CA CYS A 199 11.62 13.26 -5.59
C CYS A 199 10.57 12.61 -4.68
N SER A 200 10.91 12.32 -3.42
CA SER A 200 9.99 11.73 -2.45
C SER A 200 8.84 12.67 -2.09
N GLU A 201 9.10 13.97 -1.97
CA GLU A 201 8.07 14.98 -1.72
C GLU A 201 7.11 15.09 -2.91
N ARG A 202 7.65 15.18 -4.13
CA ARG A 202 6.83 15.31 -5.34
C ARG A 202 6.01 14.06 -5.63
N GLU A 203 6.55 12.87 -5.37
CA GLU A 203 5.81 11.61 -5.46
C GLU A 203 4.60 11.62 -4.53
N ARG A 204 4.78 11.98 -3.24
CA ARG A 204 3.67 12.08 -2.28
C ARG A 204 2.63 13.11 -2.70
N ARG A 205 3.05 14.23 -3.24
CA ARG A 205 2.13 15.26 -3.73
C ARG A 205 1.33 14.78 -4.94
N ALA A 206 1.98 14.09 -5.89
CA ALA A 206 1.32 13.51 -7.06
C ALA A 206 0.30 12.43 -6.64
N GLU A 207 0.69 11.53 -5.74
CA GLU A 207 -0.17 10.49 -5.17
C GLU A 207 -1.42 11.08 -4.45
N SER A 208 -1.23 12.17 -3.70
CA SER A 208 -2.34 12.86 -3.04
C SER A 208 -3.30 13.48 -4.05
N ALA A 209 -2.76 14.17 -5.07
CA ALA A 209 -3.56 14.80 -6.11
C ALA A 209 -4.33 13.76 -6.95
N GLU A 210 -3.70 12.64 -7.29
CA GLU A 210 -4.34 11.52 -8.00
C GLU A 210 -5.50 10.93 -7.19
N ARG A 211 -5.26 10.66 -5.89
CA ARG A 211 -6.29 10.14 -4.99
C ARG A 211 -7.48 11.10 -4.83
N GLU A 212 -7.21 12.38 -4.67
CA GLU A 212 -8.25 13.41 -4.59
C GLU A 212 -9.07 13.48 -5.89
N ALA A 213 -8.40 13.44 -7.04
CA ALA A 213 -9.06 13.44 -8.34
C ALA A 213 -9.93 12.20 -8.54
N GLN A 214 -9.43 11.01 -8.17
CA GLN A 214 -10.20 9.77 -8.24
C GLN A 214 -11.41 9.81 -7.29
N SER A 215 -11.22 10.25 -6.05
CA SER A 215 -12.30 10.39 -5.07
C SER A 215 -13.38 11.36 -5.57
N TRP A 216 -12.98 12.49 -6.13
CA TRP A 216 -13.91 13.45 -6.70
C TRP A 216 -14.70 12.87 -7.89
N LYS A 217 -14.03 12.12 -8.75
CA LYS A 217 -14.69 11.43 -9.88
C LYS A 217 -15.68 10.36 -9.41
N LYS A 218 -15.33 9.58 -8.40
CA LYS A 218 -16.24 8.61 -7.76
C LYS A 218 -17.44 9.32 -7.15
N PHE A 219 -17.22 10.43 -6.44
CA PHE A 219 -18.29 11.25 -5.86
C PHE A 219 -19.26 11.77 -6.94
N VAL A 220 -18.76 12.35 -8.04
CA VAL A 220 -19.59 12.82 -9.15
C VAL A 220 -20.38 11.68 -9.81
N PHE A 221 -19.81 10.50 -9.90
CA PHE A 221 -20.52 9.31 -10.40
C PHE A 221 -21.64 8.90 -9.46
N LEU A 222 -21.37 8.83 -8.16
CA LEU A 222 -22.34 8.44 -7.13
C LEU A 222 -23.43 9.48 -6.92
N SER A 223 -23.14 10.77 -7.06
CA SER A 223 -24.15 11.83 -6.90
C SER A 223 -25.33 11.71 -7.87
N LYS A 224 -25.13 11.04 -9.01
CA LYS A 224 -26.20 10.72 -9.96
C LYS A 224 -27.04 9.50 -9.56
N LYS A 225 -26.62 8.79 -8.51
CA LYS A 225 -27.19 7.54 -8.02
C LYS A 225 -27.78 7.66 -6.62
N VAL A 226 -27.98 8.89 -6.15
CA VAL A 226 -28.65 9.16 -4.87
C VAL A 226 -30.04 8.53 -4.90
N GLY A 227 -30.37 7.79 -3.85
CA GLY A 227 -31.60 7.02 -3.72
C GLY A 227 -31.50 5.55 -4.17
N GLU A 228 -30.42 5.16 -4.86
CA GLU A 228 -30.16 3.76 -5.20
C GLU A 228 -29.63 3.00 -3.97
N GLU A 229 -29.86 1.69 -3.96
CA GLU A 229 -29.36 0.77 -2.94
C GLU A 229 -28.12 0.04 -3.44
N PHE A 230 -27.15 -0.15 -2.55
CA PHE A 230 -25.88 -0.83 -2.84
C PHE A 230 -25.62 -1.90 -1.80
N GLU A 231 -25.03 -3.00 -2.21
CA GLU A 231 -24.34 -3.91 -1.31
C GLU A 231 -23.04 -3.26 -0.86
N ALA A 232 -22.72 -3.39 0.41
CA ALA A 232 -21.54 -2.81 1.03
C ALA A 232 -21.01 -3.75 2.10
N TYR A 233 -19.74 -3.56 2.48
CA TYR A 233 -19.19 -4.23 3.66
C TYR A 233 -18.58 -3.20 4.61
N VAL A 234 -18.58 -3.54 5.89
CA VAL A 234 -18.01 -2.70 6.94
C VAL A 234 -16.49 -2.70 6.83
N SER A 235 -15.89 -1.56 6.55
CA SER A 235 -14.44 -1.36 6.43
C SER A 235 -13.80 -0.80 7.70
N ALA A 236 -14.57 -0.16 8.59
CA ALA A 236 -14.16 0.20 9.95
C ALA A 236 -15.38 0.45 10.84
N VAL A 237 -15.23 0.18 12.14
CA VAL A 237 -16.22 0.48 13.15
C VAL A 237 -15.69 1.56 14.09
N VAL A 238 -16.45 2.63 14.27
CA VAL A 238 -16.07 3.78 15.08
C VAL A 238 -17.21 4.19 16.02
N SER A 239 -16.92 4.99 17.03
CA SER A 239 -17.91 5.40 18.04
C SER A 239 -19.10 6.18 17.50
N PHE A 240 -19.01 6.73 16.29
CA PHE A 240 -20.09 7.52 15.67
C PHE A 240 -20.73 6.83 14.45
N GLY A 241 -20.35 5.58 14.13
CA GLY A 241 -20.96 4.81 13.04
C GLY A 241 -20.03 3.78 12.42
N LEU A 242 -20.36 3.39 11.19
CA LEU A 242 -19.63 2.41 10.39
C LEU A 242 -19.05 3.08 9.15
N PHE A 243 -17.76 2.93 8.92
CA PHE A 243 -17.24 3.12 7.59
C PHE A 243 -17.57 1.88 6.75
N ILE A 244 -18.06 2.12 5.57
CA ILE A 244 -18.48 1.07 4.64
C ILE A 244 -17.82 1.29 3.28
N THR A 245 -17.56 0.22 2.57
CA THR A 245 -17.12 0.28 1.17
C THR A 245 -18.22 -0.32 0.30
N LEU A 246 -18.70 0.44 -0.69
CA LEU A 246 -19.72 0.00 -1.63
C LEU A 246 -19.14 -1.04 -2.59
N GLU A 247 -19.79 -2.18 -2.69
CA GLU A 247 -19.39 -3.22 -3.64
C GLU A 247 -19.63 -2.78 -5.09
N GLY A 248 -18.74 -3.20 -5.98
CA GLY A 248 -18.83 -2.87 -7.41
C GLY A 248 -18.45 -1.42 -7.75
N VAL A 249 -18.46 -0.50 -6.79
CA VAL A 249 -18.06 0.90 -6.98
C VAL A 249 -16.74 1.20 -6.27
N TYR A 250 -16.39 0.41 -5.25
CA TYR A 250 -15.18 0.57 -4.44
C TYR A 250 -15.02 2.02 -3.92
N ALA A 251 -16.11 2.60 -3.46
CA ALA A 251 -16.15 3.91 -2.84
C ALA A 251 -16.47 3.75 -1.35
N ASP A 252 -15.74 4.49 -0.53
CA ASP A 252 -15.97 4.50 0.91
C ASP A 252 -17.04 5.52 1.28
N GLY A 253 -17.87 5.16 2.27
CA GLY A 253 -18.90 6.00 2.81
C GLY A 253 -18.97 5.87 4.34
N LEU A 254 -19.69 6.78 4.97
CA LEU A 254 -20.04 6.70 6.39
C LEU A 254 -21.52 6.35 6.52
N LEU A 255 -21.82 5.30 7.26
CA LEU A 255 -23.14 5.00 7.79
C LEU A 255 -23.16 5.50 9.25
N PRO A 256 -23.76 6.67 9.53
CA PRO A 256 -23.79 7.22 10.88
C PRO A 256 -24.59 6.30 11.81
N MET A 257 -24.25 6.30 13.10
CA MET A 257 -24.98 5.49 14.09
C MET A 257 -26.46 5.85 14.15
N ASP A 258 -26.80 7.12 13.96
CA ASP A 258 -28.19 7.61 13.96
C ASP A 258 -29.01 7.10 12.76
N ALA A 259 -28.37 6.61 11.72
CA ALA A 259 -29.03 5.98 10.58
C ALA A 259 -29.33 4.48 10.78
N LEU A 260 -28.87 3.90 11.89
CA LEU A 260 -29.23 2.55 12.33
C LEU A 260 -30.50 2.64 13.20
N GLU A 261 -31.67 2.73 12.54
CA GLU A 261 -32.95 3.02 13.20
C GLU A 261 -33.55 1.84 13.98
N ASP A 262 -32.93 0.64 13.87
CA ASP A 262 -33.45 -0.61 14.44
C ASP A 262 -33.15 -0.80 15.93
N ASP A 263 -32.13 -0.10 16.49
CA ASP A 263 -31.76 -0.18 17.90
C ASP A 263 -30.86 1.00 18.32
N TYR A 264 -30.60 1.11 19.64
CA TYR A 264 -29.53 1.96 20.17
C TYR A 264 -28.24 1.17 20.23
N TYR A 265 -27.22 1.63 19.47
CA TYR A 265 -25.95 0.95 19.38
C TYR A 265 -24.92 1.51 20.34
N ARG A 266 -24.16 0.62 20.99
CA ARG A 266 -23.02 0.96 21.81
C ARG A 266 -21.75 0.49 21.12
N TYR A 267 -20.77 1.39 21.06
CA TYR A 267 -19.44 1.05 20.55
C TYR A 267 -18.63 0.34 21.63
N GLU A 268 -18.06 -0.81 21.29
CA GLU A 268 -17.12 -1.56 22.11
C GLU A 268 -15.72 -1.40 21.50
N ASP A 269 -14.90 -0.59 22.22
CA ASP A 269 -13.60 -0.10 21.71
C ASP A 269 -12.57 -1.23 21.53
N VAL A 270 -12.56 -2.18 22.44
CA VAL A 270 -11.59 -3.31 22.43
C VAL A 270 -11.91 -4.27 21.29
N GLU A 271 -13.17 -4.57 21.07
CA GLU A 271 -13.63 -5.52 20.04
C GLU A 271 -13.93 -4.85 18.70
N HIS A 272 -13.79 -3.52 18.60
CA HIS A 272 -14.08 -2.73 17.41
C HIS A 272 -15.42 -3.09 16.76
N ARG A 273 -16.51 -3.10 17.57
CA ARG A 273 -17.86 -3.46 17.12
C ARG A 273 -18.94 -2.54 17.67
N LEU A 274 -20.06 -2.47 16.98
CA LEU A 274 -21.29 -1.88 17.51
C LEU A 274 -22.22 -2.99 17.98
N VAL A 275 -22.77 -2.84 19.20
CA VAL A 275 -23.70 -3.80 19.79
C VAL A 275 -25.02 -3.12 20.11
N GLY A 276 -26.12 -3.63 19.57
CA GLY A 276 -27.47 -3.16 19.84
C GLY A 276 -27.92 -3.47 21.26
N ALA A 277 -28.40 -2.46 21.97
CA ALA A 277 -28.76 -2.53 23.37
C ALA A 277 -29.97 -3.43 23.63
N SER A 278 -30.93 -3.48 22.73
CA SER A 278 -32.18 -4.23 22.88
C SER A 278 -32.18 -5.51 22.06
N THR A 279 -31.71 -5.46 20.82
CA THR A 279 -31.72 -6.59 19.89
C THR A 279 -30.53 -7.52 20.05
N GLY A 280 -29.43 -7.03 20.64
CA GLY A 280 -28.15 -7.72 20.69
C GLY A 280 -27.49 -7.89 19.31
N ARG A 281 -28.01 -7.19 18.27
CA ARG A 281 -27.43 -7.22 16.93
C ARG A 281 -26.03 -6.61 16.98
N VAL A 282 -25.10 -7.26 16.32
CA VAL A 282 -23.69 -6.82 16.32
C VAL A 282 -23.29 -6.47 14.89
N TYR A 283 -22.62 -5.32 14.73
CA TYR A 283 -21.93 -4.95 13.50
C TYR A 283 -20.43 -5.00 13.74
N ARG A 284 -19.76 -5.77 12.89
CA ARG A 284 -18.31 -6.00 12.93
C ARG A 284 -17.68 -5.65 11.60
N LEU A 285 -16.37 -5.56 11.61
CA LEU A 285 -15.57 -5.50 10.41
C LEU A 285 -15.87 -6.69 9.48
N GLY A 286 -15.98 -6.40 8.19
CA GLY A 286 -16.28 -7.40 7.17
C GLY A 286 -17.75 -7.76 7.03
N ASP A 287 -18.65 -7.31 7.92
CA ASP A 287 -20.08 -7.57 7.78
C ASP A 287 -20.63 -6.94 6.50
N HIS A 288 -21.46 -7.73 5.78
CA HIS A 288 -22.15 -7.26 4.59
C HIS A 288 -23.45 -6.55 4.95
N LEU A 289 -23.68 -5.44 4.32
CA LEU A 289 -24.81 -4.55 4.55
C LEU A 289 -25.43 -4.13 3.21
N ARG A 290 -26.73 -3.92 3.22
CA ARG A 290 -27.41 -3.22 2.13
C ARG A 290 -27.71 -1.81 2.57
N VAL A 291 -27.23 -0.83 1.84
CA VAL A 291 -27.28 0.57 2.20
C VAL A 291 -27.89 1.40 1.08
N LYS A 292 -28.58 2.46 1.45
CA LYS A 292 -29.14 3.43 0.50
C LYS A 292 -28.26 4.67 0.49
N LEU A 293 -27.91 5.11 -0.71
CA LEU A 293 -27.14 6.33 -0.88
C LEU A 293 -28.03 7.55 -0.67
N THR A 294 -27.62 8.44 0.22
CA THR A 294 -28.37 9.66 0.58
C THR A 294 -27.62 10.93 0.23
#